data_b6a5c1f7c997cc9e527e0f92ec88059b
#
_entry.id   b6a5c1f7c997cc9e527e0f92ec88059b
#
_cell.length_a   1.000
_cell.length_b   1.000
_cell.length_c   1.000
_cell.angle_alpha   90.00
_cell.angle_beta   90.00
_cell.angle_gamma   90.00
#
_symmetry.space_group_name_H-M   'P 1'
#
loop_
_entity.id
_entity.type
_entity.pdbx_description
1 polymer ?
#
loop_
_entity_poly.entity_id
_entity_poly.type
_entity_poly.pdbx_seq_one_letter_code
_entity_poly.pdbx_strand_id
1 'polypeptide(L)'
;MDPLHFTIIVAPLGVYCLLIGVIGLQKRPFVTTGARDTAALAIALSGLMIAGPMELFFPESAAGRFGSYVWLLLIAFYGLCASLVVLLMQPRIVVYNLGPERLRPILASVALRLDSRARWSADSLLLPTLEVHLNLQGNVWLSNSQLVAVGDKQKFESWRIIERELREQLVPIKSETVVFGVTLIALASGMALAAAVWMIAQPEAVREALAEMLRL
;
A
#
# COMPACT_ATOMS: atom_id res chain seq x y z
N MET A 1 11.60 -15.88 -19.61
CA MET A 1 11.68 -14.86 -18.55
C MET A 1 13.01 -15.09 -17.83
N ASP A 2 13.86 -14.08 -17.74
CA ASP A 2 15.20 -14.22 -17.19
C ASP A 2 15.21 -14.08 -15.68
N PRO A 3 16.24 -14.62 -14.99
CA PRO A 3 16.34 -14.51 -13.53
C PRO A 3 16.38 -13.06 -13.05
N LEU A 4 16.94 -12.13 -13.84
CA LEU A 4 17.01 -10.71 -13.51
C LEU A 4 15.61 -10.07 -13.48
N HIS A 5 14.84 -10.23 -14.55
CA HIS A 5 13.47 -9.69 -14.65
C HIS A 5 12.57 -10.25 -13.57
N PHE A 6 12.64 -11.56 -13.31
CA PHE A 6 11.91 -12.17 -12.20
C PHE A 6 12.26 -11.52 -10.87
N THR A 7 13.55 -11.31 -10.60
CA THR A 7 14.01 -10.68 -9.36
C THR A 7 13.55 -9.22 -9.24
N ILE A 8 13.61 -8.45 -10.34
CA ILE A 8 13.13 -7.05 -10.38
C ILE A 8 11.65 -6.97 -10.03
N ILE A 9 10.84 -7.91 -10.53
CA ILE A 9 9.39 -7.96 -10.23
C ILE A 9 9.15 -8.34 -8.77
N VAL A 10 9.81 -9.42 -8.34
CA VAL A 10 9.52 -10.10 -7.08
C VAL A 10 10.09 -9.36 -5.87
N ALA A 11 11.23 -8.68 -6.00
CA ALA A 11 11.89 -8.05 -4.87
C ALA A 11 11.03 -6.95 -4.19
N PRO A 12 10.53 -5.92 -4.89
CA PRO A 12 9.72 -4.90 -4.23
C PRO A 12 8.36 -5.45 -3.77
N LEU A 13 7.76 -6.38 -4.51
CA LEU A 13 6.52 -7.06 -4.11
C LEU A 13 6.73 -7.93 -2.86
N GLY A 14 7.83 -8.66 -2.79
CA GLY A 14 8.20 -9.47 -1.64
C GLY A 14 8.42 -8.62 -0.38
N VAL A 15 9.11 -7.48 -0.50
CA VAL A 15 9.28 -6.53 0.60
C VAL A 15 7.92 -6.03 1.09
N TYR A 16 7.00 -5.68 0.20
CA TYR A 16 5.65 -5.25 0.56
C TYR A 16 4.88 -6.37 1.28
N CYS A 17 4.91 -7.60 0.76
CA CYS A 17 4.27 -8.75 1.40
C CYS A 17 4.86 -9.03 2.79
N LEU A 18 6.18 -8.89 2.97
CA LEU A 18 6.83 -8.99 4.28
C LEU A 18 6.34 -7.92 5.23
N LEU A 19 6.27 -6.65 4.80
CA LEU A 19 5.78 -5.55 5.63
C LEU A 19 4.34 -5.78 6.09
N ILE A 20 3.43 -6.11 5.16
CA ILE A 20 2.03 -6.40 5.50
C ILE A 20 1.94 -7.66 6.38
N GLY A 21 2.75 -8.68 6.10
CA GLY A 21 2.82 -9.89 6.91
C GLY A 21 3.26 -9.61 8.35
N VAL A 22 4.31 -8.80 8.54
CA VAL A 22 4.78 -8.36 9.87
C VAL A 22 3.72 -7.53 10.59
N ILE A 23 3.04 -6.61 9.89
CA ILE A 23 1.89 -5.87 10.46
C ILE A 23 0.80 -6.87 10.89
N GLY A 24 0.48 -7.87 10.05
CA GLY A 24 -0.51 -8.92 10.36
C GLY A 24 -0.16 -9.79 11.57
N LEU A 25 1.13 -9.93 11.90
CA LEU A 25 1.57 -10.65 13.10
C LEU A 25 1.56 -9.80 14.37
N GLN A 26 1.48 -8.49 14.25
CA GLN A 26 1.40 -7.62 15.42
C GLN A 26 0.08 -7.83 16.16
N LYS A 27 0.15 -8.01 17.48
CA LYS A 27 -1.02 -8.14 18.34
C LYS A 27 -1.69 -6.79 18.66
N ARG A 28 -1.52 -5.81 17.77
CA ARG A 28 -2.08 -4.45 17.91
C ARG A 28 -2.62 -3.97 16.59
N PRO A 29 -3.74 -3.24 16.58
CA PRO A 29 -4.21 -2.59 15.38
C PRO A 29 -3.18 -1.59 14.85
N PHE A 30 -3.00 -1.56 13.54
CA PHE A 30 -2.12 -0.59 12.87
C PHE A 30 -2.95 0.35 12.01
N VAL A 31 -2.81 1.65 12.27
CA VAL A 31 -3.55 2.73 11.57
C VAL A 31 -2.65 3.43 10.59
N THR A 32 -3.07 3.53 9.34
CA THR A 32 -2.39 4.27 8.29
C THR A 32 -3.37 5.07 7.43
N THR A 33 -2.85 6.06 6.72
CA THR A 33 -3.66 6.78 5.72
C THR A 33 -3.71 6.01 4.42
N GLY A 34 -4.82 6.13 3.66
CA GLY A 34 -4.93 5.53 2.34
C GLY A 34 -3.85 6.00 1.37
N ALA A 35 -3.40 7.25 1.49
CA ALA A 35 -2.30 7.79 0.69
C ALA A 35 -0.99 7.00 0.91
N ARG A 36 -0.62 6.73 2.18
CA ARG A 36 0.57 5.94 2.52
C ARG A 36 0.45 4.50 2.07
N ASP A 37 -0.72 3.91 2.24
CA ASP A 37 -1.03 2.55 1.83
C ASP A 37 -0.92 2.39 0.30
N THR A 38 -1.51 3.31 -0.46
CA THR A 38 -1.42 3.31 -1.92
C THR A 38 0.00 3.61 -2.42
N ALA A 39 0.73 4.52 -1.78
CA ALA A 39 2.13 4.77 -2.12
C ALA A 39 3.01 3.53 -1.89
N ALA A 40 2.81 2.81 -0.79
CA ALA A 40 3.51 1.56 -0.53
C ALA A 40 3.19 0.49 -1.59
N LEU A 41 1.92 0.38 -2.00
CA LEU A 41 1.52 -0.52 -3.08
C LEU A 41 2.13 -0.10 -4.43
N ALA A 42 2.17 1.20 -4.74
CA ALA A 42 2.83 1.70 -5.96
C ALA A 42 4.32 1.33 -5.97
N ILE A 43 5.03 1.50 -4.85
CA ILE A 43 6.42 1.05 -4.73
C ILE A 43 6.53 -0.46 -4.93
N ALA A 44 5.63 -1.25 -4.38
CA ALA A 44 5.61 -2.70 -4.55
C ALA A 44 5.43 -3.12 -6.02
N LEU A 45 4.64 -2.36 -6.78
CA LEU A 45 4.37 -2.62 -8.20
C LEU A 45 5.44 -2.06 -9.14
N SER A 46 6.41 -1.28 -8.63
CA SER A 46 7.44 -0.65 -9.49
C SER A 46 8.26 -1.67 -10.28
N GLY A 47 8.60 -2.80 -9.68
CA GLY A 47 9.33 -3.86 -10.36
C GLY A 47 8.57 -4.46 -11.55
N LEU A 48 7.26 -4.66 -11.39
CA LEU A 48 6.39 -5.12 -12.48
C LEU A 48 6.29 -4.09 -13.60
N MET A 49 6.26 -2.79 -13.25
CA MET A 49 6.24 -1.71 -14.24
C MET A 49 7.57 -1.61 -15.00
N ILE A 50 8.70 -1.80 -14.33
CA ILE A 50 10.04 -1.77 -14.93
C ILE A 50 10.21 -2.93 -15.90
N ALA A 51 10.03 -4.17 -15.44
CA ALA A 51 10.25 -5.39 -16.24
C ALA A 51 9.08 -5.76 -17.17
N GLY A 52 8.06 -4.92 -17.24
CA GLY A 52 6.92 -5.08 -18.15
C GLY A 52 6.75 -3.87 -19.06
N PRO A 53 5.79 -2.97 -18.78
CA PRO A 53 5.46 -1.88 -19.68
C PRO A 53 6.64 -0.97 -20.06
N MET A 54 7.54 -0.64 -19.11
CA MET A 54 8.66 0.25 -19.40
C MET A 54 9.66 -0.39 -20.37
N GLU A 55 9.91 -1.68 -20.25
CA GLU A 55 10.79 -2.41 -21.13
C GLU A 55 10.12 -2.65 -22.49
N LEU A 56 8.85 -3.04 -22.50
CA LEU A 56 8.09 -3.28 -23.72
C LEU A 56 7.96 -2.02 -24.59
N PHE A 57 7.74 -0.87 -23.97
CA PHE A 57 7.59 0.43 -24.64
C PHE A 57 8.84 1.30 -24.52
N PHE A 58 10.00 0.68 -24.39
CA PHE A 58 11.25 1.41 -24.23
C PHE A 58 11.54 2.30 -25.45
N PRO A 59 11.77 3.63 -25.28
CA PRO A 59 11.92 4.55 -26.39
C PRO A 59 13.34 4.50 -26.96
N GLU A 60 13.60 3.60 -27.90
CA GLU A 60 14.94 3.38 -28.49
C GLU A 60 15.54 4.63 -29.13
N SER A 61 14.70 5.48 -29.74
CA SER A 61 15.16 6.75 -30.30
C SER A 61 15.70 7.73 -29.26
N ALA A 62 15.14 7.71 -28.04
CA ALA A 62 15.65 8.46 -26.90
C ALA A 62 16.91 7.82 -26.31
N ALA A 63 16.95 6.49 -26.27
CA ALA A 63 18.12 5.75 -25.79
C ALA A 63 19.38 6.01 -26.63
N GLY A 64 19.25 6.20 -27.94
CA GLY A 64 20.36 6.59 -28.82
C GLY A 64 20.98 7.96 -28.48
N ARG A 65 20.27 8.83 -27.76
CA ARG A 65 20.77 10.15 -27.33
C ARG A 65 21.15 10.21 -25.84
N PHE A 66 20.38 9.53 -24.99
CA PHE A 66 20.48 9.65 -23.54
C PHE A 66 21.04 8.37 -22.88
N GLY A 67 21.27 7.28 -23.66
CA GLY A 67 21.76 6.02 -23.12
C GLY A 67 20.89 5.50 -22.00
N SER A 68 21.53 4.94 -20.97
CA SER A 68 20.86 4.36 -19.78
C SER A 68 20.05 5.38 -18.95
N TYR A 69 20.27 6.71 -19.14
CA TYR A 69 19.49 7.74 -18.44
C TYR A 69 17.99 7.71 -18.76
N VAL A 70 17.61 7.06 -19.86
CA VAL A 70 16.20 6.86 -20.23
C VAL A 70 15.44 6.11 -19.13
N TRP A 71 16.08 5.14 -18.47
CA TRP A 71 15.48 4.43 -17.35
C TRP A 71 15.12 5.36 -16.19
N LEU A 72 16.00 6.32 -15.90
CA LEU A 72 15.76 7.30 -14.85
C LEU A 72 14.55 8.18 -15.16
N LEU A 73 14.40 8.59 -16.44
CA LEU A 73 13.22 9.35 -16.88
C LEU A 73 11.92 8.53 -16.79
N LEU A 74 11.95 7.25 -17.16
CA LEU A 74 10.78 6.36 -17.07
C LEU A 74 10.37 6.12 -15.61
N ILE A 75 11.33 5.86 -14.71
CA ILE A 75 11.08 5.70 -13.29
C ILE A 75 10.53 7.00 -12.67
N ALA A 76 11.10 8.16 -13.04
CA ALA A 76 10.59 9.45 -12.59
C ALA A 76 9.16 9.70 -13.08
N PHE A 77 8.86 9.37 -14.33
CA PHE A 77 7.52 9.46 -14.89
C PHE A 77 6.53 8.56 -14.16
N TYR A 78 6.92 7.30 -13.87
CA TYR A 78 6.12 6.40 -13.03
C TYR A 78 5.85 7.00 -11.64
N GLY A 79 6.88 7.53 -10.98
CA GLY A 79 6.76 8.19 -9.68
C GLY A 79 5.81 9.39 -9.71
N LEU A 80 5.84 10.19 -10.78
CA LEU A 80 4.89 11.29 -10.98
C LEU A 80 3.46 10.79 -11.16
N CYS A 81 3.24 9.77 -11.98
CA CYS A 81 1.92 9.15 -12.15
C CYS A 81 1.39 8.56 -10.83
N ALA A 82 2.22 7.82 -10.10
CA ALA A 82 1.86 7.27 -8.80
C ALA A 82 1.51 8.38 -7.78
N SER A 83 2.31 9.44 -7.74
CA SER A 83 2.05 10.60 -6.89
C SER A 83 0.74 11.30 -7.25
N LEU A 84 0.46 11.44 -8.54
CA LEU A 84 -0.80 12.02 -9.01
C LEU A 84 -2.01 11.17 -8.56
N VAL A 85 -1.93 9.85 -8.70
CA VAL A 85 -2.98 8.94 -8.22
C VAL A 85 -3.21 9.13 -6.72
N VAL A 86 -2.14 9.17 -5.91
CA VAL A 86 -2.23 9.37 -4.46
C VAL A 86 -2.86 10.73 -4.12
N LEU A 87 -2.52 11.79 -4.85
CA LEU A 87 -3.05 13.14 -4.63
C LEU A 87 -4.53 13.28 -5.01
N LEU A 88 -4.98 12.55 -6.04
CA LEU A 88 -6.36 12.57 -6.51
C LEU A 88 -7.29 11.65 -5.69
N MET A 89 -6.74 10.80 -4.83
CA MET A 89 -7.54 9.89 -4.02
C MET A 89 -8.34 10.62 -2.96
N GLN A 90 -9.57 10.18 -2.75
CA GLN A 90 -10.37 10.62 -1.62
C GLN A 90 -9.70 10.24 -0.28
N PRO A 91 -9.82 11.07 0.75
CA PRO A 91 -9.30 10.76 2.07
C PRO A 91 -9.84 9.45 2.59
N ARG A 92 -8.95 8.58 3.05
CA ARG A 92 -9.31 7.34 3.71
C ARG A 92 -8.31 6.99 4.80
N ILE A 93 -8.79 6.31 5.84
CA ILE A 93 -7.96 5.74 6.90
C ILE A 93 -8.11 4.23 6.83
N VAL A 94 -7.00 3.53 6.85
CA VAL A 94 -6.95 2.06 6.83
C VAL A 94 -6.50 1.57 8.21
N VAL A 95 -7.25 0.62 8.76
CA VAL A 95 -6.95 -0.01 10.04
C VAL A 95 -6.73 -1.50 9.79
N TYR A 96 -5.50 -1.94 9.98
CA TYR A 96 -5.10 -3.34 9.89
C TYR A 96 -5.29 -4.04 11.23
N ASN A 97 -5.51 -5.34 11.19
CA ASN A 97 -5.68 -6.21 12.35
C ASN A 97 -6.91 -5.90 13.21
N LEU A 98 -7.90 -5.22 12.66
CA LEU A 98 -9.16 -4.96 13.35
C LEU A 98 -10.31 -4.95 12.35
N GLY A 99 -11.25 -5.89 12.52
CA GLY A 99 -12.44 -5.99 11.69
C GLY A 99 -13.45 -4.87 11.95
N PRO A 100 -14.37 -4.61 11.01
CA PRO A 100 -15.32 -3.50 11.08
C PRO A 100 -16.26 -3.60 12.29
N GLU A 101 -16.64 -4.80 12.68
CA GLU A 101 -17.51 -5.02 13.84
C GLU A 101 -16.88 -4.56 15.16
N ARG A 102 -15.57 -4.80 15.33
CA ARG A 102 -14.81 -4.38 16.51
C ARG A 102 -14.40 -2.91 16.42
N LEU A 103 -14.19 -2.37 15.22
CA LEU A 103 -13.83 -0.97 15.02
C LEU A 103 -15.03 -0.03 15.25
N ARG A 104 -16.24 -0.47 14.90
CA ARG A 104 -17.46 0.35 14.99
C ARG A 104 -17.72 0.98 16.36
N PRO A 105 -17.72 0.24 17.48
CA PRO A 105 -17.96 0.84 18.80
C PRO A 105 -16.85 1.82 19.20
N ILE A 106 -15.60 1.56 18.81
CA ILE A 106 -14.47 2.45 19.08
C ILE A 106 -14.64 3.74 18.28
N LEU A 107 -14.96 3.63 17.00
CA LEU A 107 -15.21 4.78 16.14
C LEU A 107 -16.41 5.61 16.64
N ALA A 108 -17.44 4.95 17.17
CA ALA A 108 -18.56 5.64 17.80
C ALA A 108 -18.13 6.47 19.02
N SER A 109 -17.27 5.93 19.88
CA SER A 109 -16.72 6.64 21.03
C SER A 109 -15.84 7.83 20.61
N VAL A 110 -15.00 7.65 19.59
CA VAL A 110 -14.17 8.71 18.99
C VAL A 110 -15.07 9.81 18.41
N ALA A 111 -16.08 9.42 17.64
CA ALA A 111 -17.01 10.37 17.01
C ALA A 111 -17.72 11.24 18.03
N LEU A 112 -18.24 10.66 19.12
CA LEU A 112 -18.92 11.41 20.19
C LEU A 112 -18.00 12.35 20.97
N ARG A 113 -16.71 12.03 21.07
CA ARG A 113 -15.71 12.93 21.68
C ARG A 113 -15.39 14.11 20.81
N LEU A 114 -15.30 13.87 19.49
CA LEU A 114 -14.93 14.90 18.52
C LEU A 114 -16.12 15.79 18.12
N ASP A 115 -17.33 15.22 18.07
CA ASP A 115 -18.53 15.92 17.68
C ASP A 115 -19.75 15.37 18.43
N SER A 116 -20.31 16.15 19.33
CA SER A 116 -21.53 15.77 20.06
C SER A 116 -22.76 15.62 19.17
N ARG A 117 -22.72 16.13 17.94
CA ARG A 117 -23.77 16.01 16.92
C ARG A 117 -23.54 14.88 15.93
N ALA A 118 -22.57 13.99 16.21
CA ALA A 118 -22.28 12.83 15.38
C ALA A 118 -23.55 11.97 15.17
N ARG A 119 -23.78 11.54 13.94
CA ARG A 119 -24.93 10.70 13.58
C ARG A 119 -24.49 9.50 12.79
N TRP A 120 -25.00 8.34 13.16
CA TRP A 120 -24.83 7.10 12.43
C TRP A 120 -26.03 6.83 11.55
N SER A 121 -25.79 6.38 10.32
CA SER A 121 -26.80 5.83 9.40
C SER A 121 -26.20 4.59 8.75
N ALA A 122 -26.64 3.42 9.19
CA ALA A 122 -26.07 2.12 8.82
C ALA A 122 -24.53 2.12 9.05
N ASP A 123 -23.73 2.04 7.99
CA ASP A 123 -22.26 2.05 8.05
C ASP A 123 -21.64 3.43 7.81
N SER A 124 -22.48 4.44 7.61
CA SER A 124 -22.04 5.82 7.40
C SER A 124 -22.06 6.61 8.71
N LEU A 125 -21.03 7.40 8.94
CA LEU A 125 -20.88 8.32 10.05
C LEU A 125 -20.76 9.74 9.54
N LEU A 126 -21.65 10.61 10.01
CA LEU A 126 -21.64 12.04 9.75
C LEU A 126 -21.17 12.78 10.98
N LEU A 127 -20.16 13.64 10.83
CA LEU A 127 -19.60 14.54 11.83
C LEU A 127 -19.83 15.99 11.37
N PRO A 128 -20.97 16.60 11.69
CA PRO A 128 -21.35 17.92 11.16
C PRO A 128 -20.37 19.03 11.52
N THR A 129 -19.83 19.03 12.75
CA THR A 129 -18.89 20.05 13.22
C THR A 129 -17.54 19.98 12.50
N LEU A 130 -17.09 18.78 12.15
CA LEU A 130 -15.85 18.55 11.42
C LEU A 130 -16.04 18.58 9.90
N GLU A 131 -17.27 18.69 9.42
CA GLU A 131 -17.64 18.61 8.00
C GLU A 131 -17.07 17.31 7.36
N VAL A 132 -17.17 16.20 8.08
CA VAL A 132 -16.72 14.89 7.60
C VAL A 132 -17.91 13.95 7.49
N HIS A 133 -18.01 13.32 6.32
CA HIS A 133 -18.90 12.20 6.08
C HIS A 133 -18.06 11.02 5.66
N LEU A 134 -18.09 9.95 6.42
CA LEU A 134 -17.30 8.74 6.15
C LEU A 134 -18.17 7.50 6.18
N ASN A 135 -17.72 6.49 5.46
CA ASN A 135 -18.31 5.16 5.45
C ASN A 135 -17.30 4.14 6.01
N LEU A 136 -17.76 3.31 6.93
CA LEU A 136 -17.00 2.21 7.47
C LEU A 136 -17.15 1.00 6.55
N GLN A 137 -16.07 0.61 5.90
CA GLN A 137 -15.99 -0.58 5.06
C GLN A 137 -14.96 -1.54 5.66
N GLY A 138 -15.06 -2.81 5.37
CA GLY A 138 -14.05 -3.75 5.82
C GLY A 138 -14.31 -5.16 5.36
N ASN A 139 -13.27 -5.97 5.52
CA ASN A 139 -13.33 -7.40 5.26
C ASN A 139 -13.06 -8.14 6.56
N VAL A 140 -14.07 -8.88 7.03
CA VAL A 140 -13.99 -9.66 8.26
C VAL A 140 -12.89 -10.73 8.17
N TRP A 141 -12.74 -11.37 6.99
CA TRP A 141 -11.75 -12.41 6.76
C TRP A 141 -10.29 -11.93 6.85
N LEU A 142 -10.04 -10.70 6.39
CA LEU A 142 -8.72 -10.08 6.45
C LEU A 142 -8.50 -9.28 7.74
N SER A 143 -9.52 -9.19 8.60
CA SER A 143 -9.52 -8.34 9.79
C SER A 143 -9.04 -6.91 9.50
N ASN A 144 -9.47 -6.36 8.34
CA ASN A 144 -9.12 -5.01 7.91
C ASN A 144 -10.38 -4.14 7.85
N SER A 145 -10.22 -2.90 8.24
CA SER A 145 -11.28 -1.89 8.16
C SER A 145 -10.77 -0.64 7.45
N GLN A 146 -11.66 0.02 6.73
CA GLN A 146 -11.36 1.27 6.05
C GLN A 146 -12.45 2.30 6.35
N LEU A 147 -12.05 3.50 6.67
CA LEU A 147 -12.91 4.66 6.77
C LEU A 147 -12.72 5.45 5.48
N VAL A 148 -13.71 5.47 4.63
CA VAL A 148 -13.65 6.09 3.31
C VAL A 148 -14.51 7.35 3.30
N ALA A 149 -13.99 8.45 2.78
CA ALA A 149 -14.75 9.69 2.62
C ALA A 149 -15.95 9.48 1.69
N VAL A 150 -17.07 10.11 2.01
CA VAL A 150 -18.29 10.14 1.20
C VAL A 150 -18.54 11.59 0.78
N GLY A 151 -18.55 11.85 -0.53
CA GLY A 151 -18.75 13.19 -1.10
C GLY A 151 -17.45 13.97 -1.29
N ASP A 152 -17.54 15.06 -2.06
CA ASP A 152 -16.37 15.80 -2.56
C ASP A 152 -15.83 16.86 -1.57
N LYS A 153 -16.67 17.33 -0.66
CA LYS A 153 -16.31 18.38 0.30
C LYS A 153 -15.80 17.79 1.61
N GLN A 154 -14.49 17.55 1.68
CA GLN A 154 -13.84 16.98 2.85
C GLN A 154 -12.68 17.87 3.29
N LYS A 155 -12.60 18.17 4.60
CA LYS A 155 -11.48 18.93 5.17
C LYS A 155 -10.37 17.98 5.59
N PHE A 156 -9.21 18.04 4.95
CA PHE A 156 -8.05 17.19 5.30
C PHE A 156 -7.59 17.31 6.75
N GLU A 157 -7.72 18.50 7.34
CA GLU A 157 -7.39 18.73 8.74
C GLU A 157 -8.27 17.90 9.67
N SER A 158 -9.56 17.80 9.38
CA SER A 158 -10.50 16.99 10.15
C SER A 158 -10.13 15.50 10.10
N TRP A 159 -9.68 15.01 8.94
CA TRP A 159 -9.20 13.63 8.79
C TRP A 159 -7.96 13.34 9.62
N ARG A 160 -7.03 14.29 9.74
CA ARG A 160 -5.86 14.18 10.62
C ARG A 160 -6.24 14.10 12.10
N ILE A 161 -7.25 14.87 12.51
CA ILE A 161 -7.78 14.83 13.88
C ILE A 161 -8.38 13.46 14.17
N ILE A 162 -9.22 12.95 13.25
CA ILE A 162 -9.84 11.61 13.37
C ILE A 162 -8.75 10.51 13.42
N GLU A 163 -7.74 10.56 12.53
CA GLU A 163 -6.63 9.60 12.52
C GLU A 163 -5.89 9.57 13.86
N ARG A 164 -5.58 10.75 14.41
CA ARG A 164 -4.84 10.86 15.66
C ARG A 164 -5.64 10.30 16.84
N GLU A 165 -6.89 10.73 16.99
CA GLU A 165 -7.76 10.28 18.08
C GLU A 165 -8.04 8.77 17.99
N LEU A 166 -8.28 8.27 16.77
CA LEU A 166 -8.47 6.85 16.54
C LEU A 166 -7.23 6.05 16.90
N ARG A 167 -6.05 6.53 16.53
CA ARG A 167 -4.78 5.89 16.88
C ARG A 167 -4.58 5.80 18.39
N GLU A 168 -4.87 6.88 19.13
CA GLU A 168 -4.77 6.92 20.60
C GLU A 168 -5.72 5.91 21.25
N GLN A 169 -6.96 5.81 20.76
CA GLN A 169 -7.96 4.86 21.30
C GLN A 169 -7.63 3.39 20.96
N LEU A 170 -6.87 3.16 19.90
CA LEU A 170 -6.49 1.81 19.49
C LEU A 170 -5.23 1.27 20.21
N VAL A 171 -4.41 2.13 20.81
CA VAL A 171 -3.19 1.72 21.56
C VAL A 171 -3.43 0.60 22.59
N PRO A 172 -4.47 0.67 23.46
CA PRO A 172 -4.71 -0.34 24.48
C PRO A 172 -5.34 -1.62 23.93
N ILE A 173 -5.78 -1.65 22.68
CA ILE A 173 -6.54 -2.75 22.11
C ILE A 173 -5.61 -3.83 21.61
N LYS A 174 -5.86 -5.06 22.05
CA LYS A 174 -5.19 -6.25 21.53
C LYS A 174 -5.97 -6.80 20.33
N SER A 175 -5.24 -7.03 19.27
CA SER A 175 -5.74 -7.72 18.09
C SER A 175 -5.42 -9.21 18.16
N GLU A 176 -6.20 -10.01 17.48
CA GLU A 176 -5.88 -11.41 17.23
C GLU A 176 -4.89 -11.50 16.06
N THR A 177 -3.91 -12.40 16.18
CA THR A 177 -2.97 -12.67 15.09
C THR A 177 -3.73 -13.23 13.89
N VAL A 178 -3.56 -12.56 12.74
CA VAL A 178 -4.23 -12.99 11.52
C VAL A 178 -3.36 -14.05 10.83
N VAL A 179 -3.92 -15.24 10.59
CA VAL A 179 -3.25 -16.33 9.84
C VAL A 179 -2.70 -15.83 8.49
N PHE A 180 -3.38 -14.87 7.90
CA PHE A 180 -2.97 -14.21 6.65
C PHE A 180 -1.57 -13.56 6.73
N GLY A 181 -1.16 -13.05 7.91
CA GLY A 181 0.20 -12.51 8.09
C GLY A 181 1.29 -13.57 7.92
N VAL A 182 1.06 -14.78 8.45
CA VAL A 182 2.00 -15.90 8.29
C VAL A 182 2.11 -16.33 6.83
N THR A 183 0.97 -16.43 6.13
CA THR A 183 0.96 -16.84 4.71
C THR A 183 1.69 -15.83 3.83
N LEU A 184 1.54 -14.52 4.09
CA LEU A 184 2.27 -13.48 3.35
C LEU A 184 3.79 -13.55 3.59
N ILE A 185 4.22 -13.78 4.82
CA ILE A 185 5.66 -13.94 5.11
C ILE A 185 6.21 -15.19 4.45
N ALA A 186 5.50 -16.32 4.50
CA ALA A 186 5.91 -17.54 3.86
C ALA A 186 6.01 -17.36 2.34
N LEU A 187 5.03 -16.71 1.73
CA LEU A 187 5.03 -16.39 0.29
C LEU A 187 6.23 -15.51 -0.07
N ALA A 188 6.43 -14.40 0.63
CA ALA A 188 7.53 -13.47 0.38
C ALA A 188 8.90 -14.15 0.55
N SER A 189 9.05 -14.99 1.58
CA SER A 189 10.30 -15.75 1.81
C SER A 189 10.54 -16.78 0.70
N GLY A 190 9.48 -17.48 0.26
CA GLY A 190 9.56 -18.40 -0.87
C GLY A 190 9.94 -17.71 -2.18
N MET A 191 9.35 -16.54 -2.45
CA MET A 191 9.68 -15.73 -3.62
C MET A 191 11.13 -15.24 -3.59
N ALA A 192 11.59 -14.76 -2.43
CA ALA A 192 12.97 -14.29 -2.26
C ALA A 192 13.98 -15.44 -2.43
N LEU A 193 13.67 -16.61 -1.86
CA LEU A 193 14.52 -17.80 -2.01
C LEU A 193 14.57 -18.26 -3.46
N ALA A 194 13.43 -18.32 -4.15
CA ALA A 194 13.37 -18.71 -5.56
C ALA A 194 14.19 -17.75 -6.44
N ALA A 195 14.08 -16.44 -6.22
CA ALA A 195 14.85 -15.42 -6.93
C ALA A 195 16.35 -15.59 -6.68
N ALA A 196 16.76 -15.76 -5.42
CA ALA A 196 18.16 -15.94 -5.05
C ALA A 196 18.76 -17.21 -5.66
N VAL A 197 18.07 -18.35 -5.55
CA VAL A 197 18.52 -19.61 -6.14
C VAL A 197 18.66 -19.50 -7.65
N TRP A 198 17.69 -18.88 -8.32
CA TRP A 198 17.70 -18.73 -9.77
C TRP A 198 18.83 -17.81 -10.26
N MET A 199 19.07 -16.68 -9.57
CA MET A 199 20.18 -15.79 -9.90
C MET A 199 21.56 -16.47 -9.72
N ILE A 200 21.72 -17.28 -8.66
CA ILE A 200 22.98 -18.01 -8.40
C ILE A 200 23.17 -19.14 -9.42
N ALA A 201 22.09 -19.80 -9.84
CA ALA A 201 22.16 -20.91 -10.79
C ALA A 201 22.49 -20.48 -12.23
N GLN A 202 22.17 -19.25 -12.61
CA GLN A 202 22.32 -18.74 -13.99
C GLN A 202 22.99 -17.37 -14.05
N PRO A 203 24.25 -17.22 -13.60
CA PRO A 203 24.94 -15.93 -13.52
C PRO A 203 25.19 -15.29 -14.89
N GLU A 204 25.42 -16.10 -15.94
CA GLU A 204 25.63 -15.59 -17.31
C GLU A 204 24.33 -14.98 -17.89
N ALA A 205 23.19 -15.65 -17.69
CA ALA A 205 21.90 -15.12 -18.12
C ALA A 205 21.56 -13.79 -17.41
N VAL A 206 21.97 -13.62 -16.13
CA VAL A 206 21.81 -12.37 -15.40
C VAL A 206 22.66 -11.25 -16.02
N ARG A 207 23.92 -11.56 -16.40
CA ARG A 207 24.82 -10.58 -17.04
C ARG A 207 24.31 -10.15 -18.42
N GLU A 208 23.86 -11.11 -19.23
CA GLU A 208 23.29 -10.85 -20.54
C GLU A 208 22.03 -9.99 -20.42
N ALA A 209 21.09 -10.35 -19.58
CA ALA A 209 19.86 -9.58 -19.34
C ALA A 209 20.17 -8.17 -18.82
N LEU A 210 21.16 -8.03 -17.93
CA LEU A 210 21.57 -6.71 -17.43
C LEU A 210 22.20 -5.85 -18.53
N ALA A 211 23.07 -6.42 -19.36
CA ALA A 211 23.68 -5.72 -20.48
C ALA A 211 22.63 -5.29 -21.51
N GLU A 212 21.67 -6.15 -21.81
CA GLU A 212 20.54 -5.84 -22.70
C GLU A 212 19.66 -4.73 -22.14
N MET A 213 19.27 -4.82 -20.87
CA MET A 213 18.44 -3.83 -20.21
C MET A 213 19.10 -2.45 -20.16
N LEU A 214 20.42 -2.39 -19.87
CA LEU A 214 21.18 -1.14 -19.81
C LEU A 214 21.66 -0.67 -21.19
N ARG A 215 21.46 -1.48 -22.24
CA ARG A 215 21.94 -1.18 -23.60
C ARG A 215 23.46 -0.95 -23.65
N LEU A 216 24.23 -1.78 -22.92
CA LEU A 216 25.69 -1.72 -22.84
C LEU A 216 26.34 -2.55 -23.96
#